data_1e711893f48337517d8a486f2e10392e
#
_entry.id   1e711893f48337517d8a486f2e10392e
#
_cell.length_a   1.000
_cell.length_b   1.000
_cell.length_c   1.000
_cell.angle_alpha   90.00
_cell.angle_beta   90.00
_cell.angle_gamma   90.00
#
_symmetry.space_group_name_H-M   'P 1'
#
loop_
_entity.id
_entity.type
_entity.pdbx_description
1 polymer ?
#
loop_
_entity_poly.entity_id
_entity_poly.type
_entity_poly.pdbx_seq_one_letter_code
_entity_poly.pdbx_strand_id
1 'polypeptide(L)'
;QVTSVNYGVSGNTSQQILKRMTTDPQIEKDLEKADLLTLTVGGNDVLAVIRKELSHLSLNSFEKPAEAYKERLKEILAKARQDNPKLPIYVLGIYNPFYLNFPQLTKMQTVIDNWNKATKEVVDASENVYFVPINDRLYKGINGKEGITESSNSQASITNDALFTC
;
A
#
# COMPACT_ATOMS: atom_id res chain seq x y z
N GLN A 1 -7.69 10.01 25.27
CA GLN A 1 -8.62 9.97 24.12
C GLN A 1 -7.84 10.09 22.83
N VAL A 2 -8.09 9.20 21.86
CA VAL A 2 -7.43 9.21 20.54
C VAL A 2 -8.37 9.89 19.55
N THR A 3 -7.83 10.88 18.84
CA THR A 3 -8.52 11.52 17.72
C THR A 3 -7.87 11.06 16.43
N SER A 4 -8.65 10.61 15.45
CA SER A 4 -8.12 10.22 14.15
C SER A 4 -8.80 11.01 13.03
N VAL A 5 -8.01 11.34 12.01
CA VAL A 5 -8.48 11.98 10.78
C VAL A 5 -8.08 11.09 9.61
N ASN A 6 -9.02 10.78 8.74
CA ASN A 6 -8.80 9.92 7.59
C ASN A 6 -8.86 10.74 6.29
N TYR A 7 -7.75 10.76 5.56
CA TYR A 7 -7.63 11.36 4.23
C TYR A 7 -7.58 10.32 3.11
N GLY A 8 -7.79 9.05 3.42
CA GLY A 8 -7.81 7.98 2.44
C GLY A 8 -8.86 8.21 1.36
N VAL A 9 -8.47 8.04 0.11
CA VAL A 9 -9.37 8.03 -1.05
C VAL A 9 -9.15 6.73 -1.78
N SER A 10 -10.21 5.93 -1.89
CA SER A 10 -10.17 4.66 -2.59
C SER A 10 -9.68 4.86 -4.04
N GLY A 11 -8.78 4.00 -4.48
CA GLY A 11 -8.25 4.04 -5.86
C GLY A 11 -7.07 4.98 -6.06
N ASN A 12 -6.64 5.75 -5.05
CA ASN A 12 -5.51 6.65 -5.22
C ASN A 12 -4.18 5.89 -5.35
N THR A 13 -3.42 6.25 -6.39
CA THR A 13 -2.01 5.85 -6.55
C THR A 13 -1.09 6.71 -5.68
N SER A 14 0.18 6.31 -5.55
CA SER A 14 1.19 7.10 -4.85
C SER A 14 1.33 8.52 -5.43
N GLN A 15 1.20 8.67 -6.75
CA GLN A 15 1.24 9.97 -7.42
C GLN A 15 0.09 10.87 -6.98
N GLN A 16 -1.12 10.32 -6.88
CA GLN A 16 -2.30 11.07 -6.45
C GLN A 16 -2.22 11.44 -4.97
N ILE A 17 -1.72 10.53 -4.13
CA ILE A 17 -1.49 10.80 -2.72
C ILE A 17 -0.50 11.96 -2.55
N LEU A 18 0.63 11.91 -3.22
CA LEU A 18 1.64 12.98 -3.18
C LEU A 18 1.08 14.32 -3.64
N LYS A 19 0.30 14.32 -4.72
CA LYS A 19 -0.37 15.52 -5.23
C LYS A 19 -1.31 16.13 -4.19
N ARG A 20 -2.13 15.32 -3.53
CA ARG A 20 -3.04 15.79 -2.48
C ARG A 20 -2.29 16.35 -1.27
N MET A 21 -1.23 15.69 -0.83
CA MET A 21 -0.37 16.19 0.26
C MET A 21 0.28 17.52 -0.08
N THR A 22 0.52 17.79 -1.35
CA THR A 22 1.14 19.01 -1.82
C THR A 22 0.14 20.15 -2.03
N THR A 23 -1.10 19.83 -2.39
CA THR A 23 -2.11 20.83 -2.81
C THR A 23 -3.21 21.07 -1.78
N ASP A 24 -3.39 20.20 -0.80
CA ASP A 24 -4.41 20.35 0.25
C ASP A 24 -3.81 20.91 1.54
N PRO A 25 -4.10 22.19 1.87
CA PRO A 25 -3.55 22.84 3.08
C PRO A 25 -4.02 22.17 4.37
N GLN A 26 -5.17 21.51 4.38
CA GLN A 26 -5.70 20.85 5.57
C GLN A 26 -4.88 19.60 5.92
N ILE A 27 -4.44 18.85 4.92
CA ILE A 27 -3.55 17.71 5.12
C ILE A 27 -2.22 18.17 5.72
N GLU A 28 -1.66 19.23 5.19
CA GLU A 28 -0.40 19.83 5.71
C GLU A 28 -0.53 20.24 7.17
N LYS A 29 -1.62 20.93 7.52
CA LYS A 29 -1.87 21.36 8.90
C LYS A 29 -2.05 20.19 9.86
N ASP A 30 -2.75 19.15 9.45
CA ASP A 30 -3.00 17.98 10.29
C ASP A 30 -1.73 17.13 10.46
N LEU A 31 -0.89 17.02 9.43
CA LEU A 31 0.41 16.37 9.53
C LEU A 31 1.35 17.07 10.49
N GLU A 32 1.36 18.39 10.51
CA GLU A 32 2.16 19.20 11.43
C GLU A 32 1.86 18.88 12.90
N LYS A 33 0.61 18.56 13.22
CA LYS A 33 0.11 18.28 14.57
C LYS A 33 -0.01 16.81 14.89
N ALA A 34 0.19 15.91 13.93
CA ALA A 34 -0.02 14.48 14.11
C ALA A 34 1.03 13.87 15.05
N ASP A 35 0.59 12.93 15.88
CA ASP A 35 1.44 12.11 16.73
C ASP A 35 1.85 10.80 16.03
N LEU A 36 1.12 10.41 15.00
CA LEU A 36 1.30 9.18 14.25
C LEU A 36 0.66 9.31 12.87
N LEU A 37 1.33 8.83 11.85
CA LEU A 37 0.78 8.65 10.51
C LEU A 37 0.76 7.17 10.14
N THR A 38 -0.38 6.70 9.66
CA THR A 38 -0.50 5.42 8.95
C THR A 38 -0.70 5.70 7.47
N LEU A 39 0.08 5.03 6.63
CA LEU A 39 0.08 5.23 5.19
C LEU A 39 -0.18 3.90 4.50
N THR A 40 -1.24 3.85 3.69
CA THR A 40 -1.55 2.73 2.81
C THR A 40 -1.33 3.17 1.37
N VAL A 41 -0.38 2.58 0.68
CA VAL A 41 0.06 3.00 -0.65
C VAL A 41 0.68 1.84 -1.43
N GLY A 42 0.55 1.87 -2.74
CA GLY A 42 1.22 0.95 -3.65
C GLY A 42 0.29 -0.04 -4.37
N GLY A 43 -0.82 -0.46 -3.76
CA GLY A 43 -1.76 -1.39 -4.38
C GLY A 43 -2.37 -0.85 -5.67
N ASN A 44 -2.79 0.40 -5.66
CA ASN A 44 -3.34 1.06 -6.84
C ASN A 44 -2.29 1.35 -7.91
N ASP A 45 -1.03 1.53 -7.52
CA ASP A 45 0.09 1.64 -8.46
C ASP A 45 0.27 0.34 -9.25
N VAL A 46 0.23 -0.81 -8.58
CA VAL A 46 0.26 -2.13 -9.22
C VAL A 46 -0.93 -2.32 -10.16
N LEU A 47 -2.14 -1.99 -9.72
CA LEU A 47 -3.34 -2.09 -10.54
C LEU A 47 -3.25 -1.18 -11.79
N ALA A 48 -2.66 -0.01 -11.68
CA ALA A 48 -2.46 0.89 -12.81
C ALA A 48 -1.54 0.28 -13.87
N VAL A 49 -0.47 -0.40 -13.46
CA VAL A 49 0.41 -1.14 -14.40
C VAL A 49 -0.36 -2.26 -15.10
N ILE A 50 -1.13 -3.04 -14.35
CA ILE A 50 -1.95 -4.13 -14.90
C ILE A 50 -2.92 -3.60 -15.97
N ARG A 51 -3.62 -2.51 -15.68
CA ARG A 51 -4.57 -1.90 -16.62
C ARG A 51 -3.90 -1.39 -17.89
N LYS A 52 -2.72 -0.79 -17.76
CA LYS A 52 -1.98 -0.22 -18.88
C LYS A 52 -1.40 -1.29 -19.80
N GLU A 53 -0.89 -2.38 -19.23
CA GLU A 53 -0.13 -3.41 -19.93
C GLU A 53 -0.91 -4.71 -20.14
N LEU A 54 -2.23 -4.66 -20.07
CA LEU A 54 -3.12 -5.83 -19.98
C LEU A 54 -2.86 -6.90 -21.06
N SER A 55 -2.54 -6.48 -22.28
CA SER A 55 -2.28 -7.40 -23.41
C SER A 55 -0.84 -7.94 -23.47
N HIS A 56 0.09 -7.32 -22.76
CA HIS A 56 1.53 -7.63 -22.80
C HIS A 56 2.16 -7.72 -21.41
N LEU A 57 1.35 -8.04 -20.40
CA LEU A 57 1.77 -8.06 -19.00
C LEU A 57 2.86 -9.12 -18.77
N SER A 58 3.98 -8.69 -18.19
CA SER A 58 5.09 -9.54 -17.76
C SER A 58 5.67 -9.02 -16.45
N LEU A 59 6.56 -9.79 -15.82
CA LEU A 59 7.28 -9.31 -14.62
C LEU A 59 8.07 -8.04 -14.91
N ASN A 60 8.65 -7.92 -16.10
CA ASN A 60 9.40 -6.72 -16.51
C ASN A 60 8.52 -5.46 -16.62
N SER A 61 7.22 -5.62 -16.83
CA SER A 61 6.28 -4.48 -16.88
C SER A 61 6.23 -3.69 -15.58
N PHE A 62 6.65 -4.26 -14.47
CA PHE A 62 6.61 -3.64 -13.14
C PHE A 62 7.93 -3.01 -12.70
N GLU A 63 9.04 -3.23 -13.39
CA GLU A 63 10.37 -2.76 -12.98
C GLU A 63 10.45 -1.23 -12.92
N LYS A 64 10.20 -0.56 -14.03
CA LYS A 64 10.23 0.91 -14.09
C LYS A 64 9.16 1.56 -13.20
N PRO A 65 7.90 1.09 -13.21
CA PRO A 65 6.90 1.61 -12.29
C PRO A 65 7.27 1.43 -10.81
N ALA A 66 7.92 0.33 -10.43
CA ALA A 66 8.38 0.13 -9.06
C ALA A 66 9.47 1.14 -8.66
N GLU A 67 10.42 1.43 -9.54
CA GLU A 67 11.44 2.45 -9.28
C GLU A 67 10.83 3.85 -9.15
N ALA A 68 9.89 4.20 -10.02
CA ALA A 68 9.16 5.46 -9.92
C ALA A 68 8.33 5.55 -8.63
N TYR A 69 7.70 4.45 -8.23
CA TYR A 69 6.98 4.34 -6.97
C TYR A 69 7.89 4.57 -5.75
N LYS A 70 9.08 3.97 -5.75
CA LYS A 70 10.05 4.18 -4.67
C LYS A 70 10.42 5.65 -4.50
N GLU A 71 10.67 6.34 -5.60
CA GLU A 71 10.96 7.78 -5.55
C GLU A 71 9.77 8.61 -5.04
N ARG A 72 8.55 8.27 -5.47
CA ARG A 72 7.35 8.93 -4.94
C ARG A 72 7.12 8.65 -3.47
N LEU A 73 7.37 7.43 -3.00
CA LEU A 73 7.26 7.10 -1.58
C LEU A 73 8.26 7.90 -0.74
N LYS A 74 9.49 8.05 -1.20
CA LYS A 74 10.47 8.93 -0.55
C LYS A 74 9.96 10.36 -0.43
N GLU A 75 9.37 10.90 -1.49
CA GLU A 75 8.80 12.25 -1.49
C GLU A 75 7.59 12.36 -0.55
N ILE A 76 6.72 11.35 -0.50
CA ILE A 76 5.60 11.28 0.43
C ILE A 76 6.09 11.33 1.88
N LEU A 77 7.08 10.53 2.22
CA LEU A 77 7.66 10.51 3.56
C LEU A 77 8.31 11.85 3.93
N ALA A 78 9.06 12.44 3.00
CA ALA A 78 9.67 13.75 3.19
C ALA A 78 8.62 14.85 3.40
N LYS A 79 7.56 14.84 2.59
CA LYS A 79 6.46 15.80 2.71
C LYS A 79 5.71 15.65 4.04
N ALA A 80 5.45 14.41 4.47
CA ALA A 80 4.80 14.14 5.75
C ALA A 80 5.60 14.70 6.95
N ARG A 81 6.92 14.72 6.84
CA ARG A 81 7.84 15.17 7.88
C ARG A 81 8.33 16.62 7.73
N GLN A 82 7.87 17.32 6.72
CA GLN A 82 8.35 18.69 6.43
C GLN A 82 8.24 19.62 7.66
N ASP A 83 7.11 19.62 8.35
CA ASP A 83 6.85 20.45 9.53
C ASP A 83 6.73 19.61 10.82
N ASN A 84 7.03 18.33 10.75
CA ASN A 84 6.97 17.38 11.86
C ASN A 84 8.05 16.29 11.69
N PRO A 85 9.33 16.64 11.89
CA PRO A 85 10.46 15.79 11.49
C PRO A 85 10.58 14.48 12.28
N LYS A 86 9.94 14.37 13.43
CA LYS A 86 9.96 13.17 14.27
C LYS A 86 8.68 12.32 14.18
N LEU A 87 7.77 12.67 13.27
CA LEU A 87 6.51 11.95 13.09
C LEU A 87 6.75 10.45 12.84
N PRO A 88 6.28 9.56 13.73
CA PRO A 88 6.31 8.13 13.46
C PRO A 88 5.37 7.80 12.29
N ILE A 89 5.86 7.01 11.33
CA ILE A 89 5.10 6.64 10.13
C ILE A 89 5.08 5.12 10.01
N TYR A 90 3.87 4.56 9.89
CA TYR A 90 3.65 3.15 9.62
C TYR A 90 3.14 3.00 8.19
N VAL A 91 3.93 2.32 7.36
CA VAL A 91 3.59 2.06 5.96
C VAL A 91 3.10 0.61 5.85
N LEU A 92 1.85 0.45 5.47
CA LEU A 92 1.27 -0.88 5.29
C LEU A 92 1.68 -1.44 3.94
N GLY A 93 2.10 -2.71 3.95
CA GLY A 93 2.35 -3.46 2.73
C GLY A 93 1.05 -3.76 1.97
N ILE A 94 1.20 -4.18 0.73
CA ILE A 94 0.08 -4.60 -0.12
C ILE A 94 -0.10 -6.12 -0.07
N TYR A 95 -1.29 -6.59 -0.41
CA TYR A 95 -1.63 -8.01 -0.50
C TYR A 95 -2.02 -8.39 -1.92
N ASN A 96 -1.98 -9.69 -2.21
CA ASN A 96 -2.39 -10.21 -3.51
C ASN A 96 -3.92 -10.41 -3.54
N PRO A 97 -4.68 -9.55 -4.22
CA PRO A 97 -6.14 -9.66 -4.29
C PRO A 97 -6.61 -10.85 -5.14
N PHE A 98 -5.71 -11.44 -5.92
CA PHE A 98 -6.03 -12.56 -6.82
C PHE A 98 -5.78 -13.92 -6.21
N TYR A 99 -5.21 -14.00 -5.01
CA TYR A 99 -4.77 -15.25 -4.39
C TYR A 99 -5.86 -16.31 -4.29
N LEU A 100 -7.06 -15.92 -3.87
CA LEU A 100 -8.18 -16.85 -3.69
C LEU A 100 -8.87 -17.24 -5.00
N ASN A 101 -9.00 -16.29 -5.92
CA ASN A 101 -9.79 -16.47 -7.13
C ASN A 101 -8.97 -17.00 -8.31
N PHE A 102 -7.67 -16.77 -8.29
CA PHE A 102 -6.76 -17.12 -9.38
C PHE A 102 -5.43 -17.65 -8.85
N PRO A 103 -5.42 -18.77 -8.10
CA PRO A 103 -4.19 -19.32 -7.51
C PRO A 103 -3.13 -19.71 -8.54
N GLN A 104 -3.55 -19.94 -9.80
CA GLN A 104 -2.63 -20.19 -10.91
C GLN A 104 -1.82 -18.95 -11.34
N LEU A 105 -2.18 -17.75 -10.90
CA LEU A 105 -1.43 -16.53 -11.17
C LEU A 105 -0.26 -16.36 -10.19
N THR A 106 0.63 -17.35 -10.16
CA THR A 106 1.80 -17.34 -9.26
C THR A 106 2.72 -16.15 -9.50
N LYS A 107 2.79 -15.65 -10.74
CA LYS A 107 3.55 -14.45 -11.09
C LYS A 107 3.03 -13.21 -10.38
N MET A 108 1.73 -13.14 -10.08
CA MET A 108 1.16 -12.00 -9.36
C MET A 108 1.66 -11.96 -7.91
N GLN A 109 1.83 -13.10 -7.26
CA GLN A 109 2.42 -13.14 -5.92
C GLN A 109 3.86 -12.62 -5.95
N THR A 110 4.63 -12.97 -6.96
CA THR A 110 5.99 -12.44 -7.16
C THR A 110 5.98 -10.91 -7.33
N VAL A 111 5.05 -10.37 -8.11
CA VAL A 111 4.88 -8.92 -8.28
C VAL A 111 4.60 -8.24 -6.93
N ILE A 112 3.67 -8.79 -6.15
CA ILE A 112 3.30 -8.26 -4.84
C ILE A 112 4.51 -8.32 -3.88
N ASP A 113 5.22 -9.44 -3.83
CA ASP A 113 6.40 -9.60 -3.00
C ASP A 113 7.50 -8.62 -3.38
N ASN A 114 7.77 -8.44 -4.66
CA ASN A 114 8.75 -7.48 -5.17
C ASN A 114 8.35 -6.04 -4.85
N TRP A 115 7.07 -5.71 -4.94
CA TRP A 115 6.57 -4.37 -4.60
C TRP A 115 6.68 -4.07 -3.11
N ASN A 116 6.33 -5.04 -2.27
CA ASN A 116 6.52 -4.94 -0.82
C ASN A 116 8.00 -4.81 -0.46
N LYS A 117 8.87 -5.51 -1.16
CA LYS A 117 10.32 -5.36 -0.99
C LYS A 117 10.79 -3.96 -1.34
N ALA A 118 10.30 -3.40 -2.44
CA ALA A 118 10.59 -2.02 -2.84
C ALA A 118 10.13 -1.01 -1.78
N THR A 119 8.91 -1.18 -1.25
CA THR A 119 8.40 -0.37 -0.13
C THR A 119 9.30 -0.48 1.08
N LYS A 120 9.67 -1.70 1.46
CA LYS A 120 10.53 -1.95 2.62
C LYS A 120 11.92 -1.35 2.48
N GLU A 121 12.50 -1.35 1.30
CA GLU A 121 13.79 -0.69 1.03
C GLU A 121 13.73 0.81 1.36
N VAL A 122 12.67 1.49 0.94
CA VAL A 122 12.48 2.93 1.25
C VAL A 122 12.25 3.15 2.73
N VAL A 123 11.43 2.32 3.36
CA VAL A 123 11.11 2.41 4.78
C VAL A 123 12.35 2.17 5.65
N ASP A 124 13.14 1.16 5.34
CA ASP A 124 14.34 0.80 6.12
C ASP A 124 15.45 1.87 5.99
N ALA A 125 15.44 2.66 4.92
CA ALA A 125 16.36 3.78 4.74
C ALA A 125 15.94 5.05 5.50
N SER A 126 14.78 5.05 6.14
CA SER A 126 14.21 6.20 6.85
C SER A 126 14.13 5.90 8.34
N GLU A 127 14.53 6.88 9.17
CA GLU A 127 14.43 6.77 10.62
C GLU A 127 12.98 6.91 11.07
N ASN A 128 12.57 6.08 12.05
CA ASN A 128 11.24 6.10 12.65
C ASN A 128 10.08 5.92 11.63
N VAL A 129 10.34 5.16 10.59
CA VAL A 129 9.36 4.66 9.63
C VAL A 129 9.35 3.13 9.73
N TYR A 130 8.16 2.54 9.76
CA TYR A 130 7.97 1.13 10.00
C TYR A 130 7.14 0.51 8.89
N PHE A 131 7.57 -0.65 8.39
CA PHE A 131 6.82 -1.44 7.44
C PHE A 131 5.91 -2.42 8.18
N VAL A 132 4.62 -2.44 7.84
CA VAL A 132 3.64 -3.37 8.41
C VAL A 132 3.25 -4.39 7.34
N PRO A 133 3.77 -5.63 7.40
CA PRO A 133 3.38 -6.67 6.46
C PRO A 133 1.96 -7.15 6.75
N ILE A 134 1.09 -7.11 5.77
CA ILE A 134 -0.31 -7.55 5.90
C ILE A 134 -0.64 -8.79 5.08
N ASN A 135 0.12 -9.06 4.01
CA ASN A 135 -0.17 -10.16 3.08
C ASN A 135 -0.30 -11.51 3.79
N ASP A 136 0.70 -11.90 4.55
CA ASP A 136 0.70 -13.18 5.27
C ASP A 136 -0.39 -13.25 6.33
N ARG A 137 -0.65 -12.14 7.00
CA ARG A 137 -1.68 -12.08 8.05
C ARG A 137 -3.09 -12.23 7.51
N LEU A 138 -3.33 -11.74 6.30
CA LEU A 138 -4.62 -11.92 5.63
C LEU A 138 -4.86 -13.39 5.27
N TYR A 139 -3.84 -14.10 4.81
CA TYR A 139 -3.99 -15.49 4.36
C TYR A 139 -3.79 -16.52 5.46
N LYS A 140 -2.83 -16.32 6.35
CA LYS A 140 -2.46 -17.28 7.40
C LYS A 140 -3.16 -17.02 8.74
N GLY A 141 -3.79 -15.86 8.90
CA GLY A 141 -4.40 -15.44 10.15
C GLY A 141 -3.40 -15.01 11.23
N ILE A 142 -3.91 -14.74 12.41
CA ILE A 142 -3.13 -14.29 13.57
C ILE A 142 -3.53 -15.11 14.80
N ASN A 143 -2.53 -15.59 15.53
CA ASN A 143 -2.73 -16.25 16.84
C ASN A 143 -3.70 -17.44 16.79
N GLY A 144 -3.55 -18.35 15.80
CA GLY A 144 -4.36 -19.55 15.69
C GLY A 144 -5.79 -19.33 15.19
N LYS A 145 -6.14 -18.10 14.81
CA LYS A 145 -7.32 -17.82 14.02
C LYS A 145 -6.97 -17.92 12.56
N GLU A 146 -7.77 -18.68 11.82
CA GLU A 146 -7.58 -18.82 10.38
C GLU A 146 -7.72 -17.48 9.67
N GLY A 147 -6.84 -17.23 8.71
CA GLY A 147 -6.97 -16.13 7.78
C GLY A 147 -8.07 -16.42 6.75
N ILE A 148 -8.01 -15.78 5.61
CA ILE A 148 -8.87 -16.07 4.46
C ILE A 148 -8.44 -17.43 3.90
N THR A 149 -9.15 -18.51 4.24
CA THR A 149 -8.84 -19.86 3.78
C THR A 149 -9.77 -20.28 2.64
N GLU A 150 -9.28 -21.19 1.78
CA GLU A 150 -10.04 -21.76 0.67
C GLU A 150 -11.29 -22.55 1.12
N SER A 151 -11.38 -22.92 2.40
CA SER A 151 -12.46 -23.72 2.96
C SER A 151 -13.73 -22.94 3.27
N SER A 152 -13.69 -21.62 3.24
CA SER A 152 -14.91 -20.84 3.30
C SER A 152 -15.59 -20.87 1.93
N ASN A 153 -16.48 -21.84 1.75
CA ASN A 153 -17.44 -21.90 0.64
C ASN A 153 -18.42 -20.70 0.61
N SER A 154 -18.18 -19.67 1.40
CA SER A 154 -18.71 -18.38 1.15
C SER A 154 -17.95 -17.84 -0.07
N GLN A 155 -18.64 -17.67 -1.18
CA GLN A 155 -18.30 -16.64 -2.14
C GLN A 155 -18.16 -15.37 -1.34
N ALA A 156 -17.00 -15.18 -0.73
CA ALA A 156 -16.57 -13.85 -0.34
C ALA A 156 -16.51 -13.13 -1.68
N SER A 157 -17.59 -12.48 -2.03
CA SER A 157 -17.52 -11.42 -2.99
C SER A 157 -16.39 -10.56 -2.47
N ILE A 158 -15.26 -10.60 -3.16
CA ILE A 158 -14.28 -9.54 -3.03
C ILE A 158 -15.08 -8.34 -3.49
N THR A 159 -15.74 -7.69 -2.55
CA THR A 159 -16.45 -6.47 -2.82
C THR A 159 -15.41 -5.53 -3.40
N ASN A 160 -15.79 -4.69 -4.31
CA ASN A 160 -14.92 -3.62 -4.82
C ASN A 160 -14.20 -2.90 -3.67
N ASP A 161 -14.77 -2.89 -2.48
CA ASP A 161 -14.21 -2.32 -1.28
C ASP A 161 -12.92 -3.01 -0.83
N ALA A 162 -12.78 -4.33 -0.91
CA ALA A 162 -11.54 -5.02 -0.54
C ALA A 162 -10.40 -4.77 -1.53
N LEU A 163 -10.72 -4.47 -2.79
CA LEU A 163 -9.75 -4.11 -3.82
C LEU A 163 -9.37 -2.63 -3.80
N PHE A 164 -10.15 -1.79 -3.15
CA PHE A 164 -10.03 -0.33 -3.24
C PHE A 164 -9.92 0.38 -1.90
N THR A 165 -10.00 -0.33 -0.78
CA THR A 165 -9.72 0.23 0.55
C THR A 165 -8.21 0.29 0.79
N CYS A 166 -7.58 1.22 0.15
CA CYS A 166 -6.21 1.65 0.46
C CYS A 166 -6.11 3.14 0.36
#